data_f749c8fac6543548fea443554e477a58
#
_entry.id   f749c8fac6543548fea443554e477a58
#
_cell.length_a   1.000
_cell.length_b   1.000
_cell.length_c   1.000
_cell.angle_alpha   90.00
_cell.angle_beta   90.00
_cell.angle_gamma   90.00
#
_symmetry.space_group_name_H-M   'P 1'
#
loop_
_entity.id
_entity.type
_entity.pdbx_description
1 polymer ?
#
loop_
_entity_poly.entity_id
_entity_poly.type
_entity_poly.pdbx_seq_one_letter_code
_entity_poly.pdbx_strand_id
1 'polypeptide(L)'
;MQFLETYPRDEMFQISPDELEDVARRVLQLQERRQVRVFTRSEVFGRYVSALVYLPRDRYTTEVRLRMEAILLQAYGATSIDHTARVSESVLARLHFVVLKPLGKSLPEIDLEQLETDLADATRFWEDDFAESLVEQVGEEDSVRLLRTWGDSFPESFKADVPAGDAVSHLKILELLESQAAGAIKVSMYTPNSPEDGTRRFTIYRIDRSITLSTVLPILHDLGVEVIDERAYDLRRKGKPVAWVYDFGLNFDDSKVPEQDSLSERFCSTFVATWHGEVDSDPFNGLVIKAGLSARNVGIIRAYAAYLRQAGSPFSQGYLQQVLLANINIVQYLVQLFAVRFSPELDQDREVMQAKLVSKIDEALDAVASLDHDRIMRSSIALVSATLRTNVYQHDANGN
;
A
#
# COMPACT_ATOMS: atom_id res chain seq x y z
N MET A 1 -7.00 -38.57 -35.28
CA MET A 1 -6.21 -38.02 -36.39
C MET A 1 -5.70 -36.60 -36.10
N GLN A 2 -6.54 -35.71 -35.64
CA GLN A 2 -6.21 -34.29 -35.42
C GLN A 2 -5.06 -34.03 -34.41
N PHE A 3 -4.86 -34.87 -33.40
CA PHE A 3 -3.78 -34.76 -32.40
C PHE A 3 -2.38 -34.94 -33.03
N LEU A 4 -2.19 -36.01 -33.83
CA LEU A 4 -0.88 -36.33 -34.49
C LEU A 4 -0.45 -35.21 -35.46
N GLU A 5 -1.40 -34.55 -36.15
CA GLU A 5 -1.10 -33.44 -37.04
C GLU A 5 -0.64 -32.18 -36.26
N THR A 6 -1.00 -32.11 -35.01
CA THR A 6 -0.63 -30.97 -34.14
C THR A 6 0.60 -31.23 -33.30
N TYR A 7 1.04 -32.48 -33.12
CA TYR A 7 2.22 -32.84 -32.31
C TYR A 7 3.52 -32.34 -32.96
N PRO A 8 4.55 -31.90 -32.20
CA PRO A 8 5.81 -31.46 -32.77
C PRO A 8 6.49 -32.61 -33.56
N ARG A 9 6.86 -32.34 -34.80
CA ARG A 9 7.43 -33.40 -35.65
C ARG A 9 8.72 -33.96 -35.10
N ASP A 10 9.57 -33.11 -34.55
CA ASP A 10 10.87 -33.52 -33.99
C ASP A 10 10.70 -34.44 -32.77
N GLU A 11 9.62 -34.21 -31.97
CA GLU A 11 9.27 -35.06 -30.85
C GLU A 11 8.70 -36.42 -31.29
N MET A 12 7.95 -36.48 -32.39
CA MET A 12 7.39 -37.75 -32.91
C MET A 12 8.45 -38.77 -33.27
N PHE A 13 9.66 -38.35 -33.64
CA PHE A 13 10.75 -39.27 -33.94
C PHE A 13 11.47 -39.78 -32.71
N GLN A 14 11.20 -39.25 -31.55
CA GLN A 14 11.93 -39.55 -30.32
C GLN A 14 11.04 -40.16 -29.22
N ILE A 15 9.74 -40.05 -29.33
CA ILE A 15 8.75 -40.59 -28.37
C ILE A 15 8.39 -42.04 -28.75
N SER A 16 8.21 -42.90 -27.74
CA SER A 16 7.71 -44.24 -27.98
C SER A 16 6.21 -44.23 -28.34
N PRO A 17 5.72 -45.23 -29.09
CA PRO A 17 4.31 -45.33 -29.42
C PRO A 17 3.38 -45.36 -28.19
N ASP A 18 3.80 -46.05 -27.13
CA ASP A 18 3.01 -46.18 -25.89
C ASP A 18 2.92 -44.82 -25.14
N GLU A 19 4.02 -44.11 -25.05
CA GLU A 19 4.04 -42.77 -24.46
C GLU A 19 3.20 -41.75 -25.28
N LEU A 20 3.29 -41.86 -26.61
CA LEU A 20 2.50 -40.98 -27.51
C LEU A 20 1.01 -41.26 -27.37
N GLU A 21 0.59 -42.52 -27.20
CA GLU A 21 -0.80 -42.90 -26.94
C GLU A 21 -1.30 -42.36 -25.60
N ASP A 22 -0.48 -42.43 -24.53
CA ASP A 22 -0.84 -41.89 -23.22
C ASP A 22 -1.01 -40.37 -23.28
N VAL A 23 -0.07 -39.64 -23.89
CA VAL A 23 -0.17 -38.20 -24.09
C VAL A 23 -1.42 -37.83 -24.90
N ALA A 24 -1.68 -38.56 -26.02
CA ALA A 24 -2.85 -38.33 -26.87
C ALA A 24 -4.16 -38.51 -26.09
N ARG A 25 -4.26 -39.58 -25.28
CA ARG A 25 -5.43 -39.89 -24.48
C ARG A 25 -5.70 -38.79 -23.42
N ARG A 26 -4.63 -38.35 -22.74
CA ARG A 26 -4.73 -37.26 -21.74
C ARG A 26 -5.10 -35.93 -22.36
N VAL A 27 -4.52 -35.59 -23.53
CA VAL A 27 -4.86 -34.34 -24.25
C VAL A 27 -6.30 -34.35 -24.76
N LEU A 28 -6.82 -35.49 -25.21
CA LEU A 28 -8.24 -35.58 -25.60
C LEU A 28 -9.20 -35.33 -24.42
N GLN A 29 -8.83 -35.81 -23.23
CA GLN A 29 -9.62 -35.56 -22.01
C GLN A 29 -9.59 -34.08 -21.56
N LEU A 30 -8.51 -33.37 -21.87
CA LEU A 30 -8.38 -31.94 -21.56
C LEU A 30 -9.31 -31.03 -22.33
N GLN A 31 -9.67 -31.40 -23.58
CA GLN A 31 -10.57 -30.58 -24.40
C GLN A 31 -11.94 -30.34 -23.73
N GLU A 32 -12.35 -31.26 -22.84
CA GLU A 32 -13.58 -31.14 -22.06
C GLU A 32 -13.41 -30.33 -20.76
N ARG A 33 -12.19 -30.27 -20.20
CA ARG A 33 -11.94 -29.75 -18.85
C ARG A 33 -11.27 -28.38 -18.79
N ARG A 34 -10.76 -27.85 -19.91
CA ARG A 34 -10.07 -26.54 -20.00
C ARG A 34 -9.00 -26.34 -18.92
N GLN A 35 -8.22 -27.36 -18.61
CA GLN A 35 -7.14 -27.32 -17.60
C GLN A 35 -5.79 -27.17 -18.26
N VAL A 36 -4.81 -26.65 -17.52
CA VAL A 36 -3.41 -26.66 -17.92
C VAL A 36 -2.86 -28.07 -17.67
N ARG A 37 -2.06 -28.58 -18.62
CA ARG A 37 -1.33 -29.83 -18.48
C ARG A 37 0.05 -29.69 -19.06
N VAL A 38 1.04 -30.32 -18.42
CA VAL A 38 2.41 -30.39 -18.91
C VAL A 38 2.84 -31.86 -19.14
N PHE A 39 3.46 -32.08 -20.26
CA PHE A 39 4.09 -33.36 -20.60
C PHE A 39 5.58 -33.11 -20.81
N THR A 40 6.41 -33.71 -19.99
CA THR A 40 7.87 -33.51 -20.05
C THR A 40 8.55 -34.77 -20.50
N ARG A 41 9.55 -34.63 -21.33
CA ARG A 41 10.40 -35.74 -21.80
C ARG A 41 11.86 -35.30 -21.83
N SER A 42 12.73 -36.05 -21.19
CA SER A 42 14.17 -35.87 -21.31
C SER A 42 14.66 -36.44 -22.62
N GLU A 43 15.50 -35.70 -23.32
CA GLU A 43 16.19 -36.20 -24.52
C GLU A 43 17.17 -37.33 -24.16
N VAL A 44 17.33 -38.32 -25.06
CA VAL A 44 18.08 -39.56 -24.85
C VAL A 44 19.51 -39.33 -24.33
N PHE A 45 20.17 -38.28 -24.78
CA PHE A 45 21.53 -37.90 -24.34
C PHE A 45 21.53 -36.91 -23.18
N GLY A 46 20.34 -36.54 -22.67
CA GLY A 46 20.19 -35.64 -21.54
C GLY A 46 20.65 -34.19 -21.80
N ARG A 47 20.59 -33.72 -23.04
CA ARG A 47 21.01 -32.35 -23.44
C ARG A 47 19.92 -31.30 -23.19
N TYR A 48 18.66 -31.70 -23.29
CA TYR A 48 17.52 -30.84 -23.06
C TYR A 48 16.31 -31.62 -22.52
N VAL A 49 15.35 -30.86 -22.00
CA VAL A 49 14.02 -31.36 -21.69
C VAL A 49 13.04 -30.73 -22.65
N SER A 50 12.19 -31.52 -23.27
CA SER A 50 11.04 -31.12 -24.03
C SER A 50 9.85 -31.03 -23.08
N ALA A 51 9.22 -29.87 -22.95
CA ALA A 51 8.00 -29.65 -22.17
C ALA A 51 6.88 -29.18 -23.10
N LEU A 52 5.85 -30.00 -23.22
CA LEU A 52 4.63 -29.69 -23.98
C LEU A 52 3.57 -29.21 -22.99
N VAL A 53 3.22 -27.93 -23.04
CA VAL A 53 2.20 -27.32 -22.20
C VAL A 53 0.95 -27.07 -23.02
N TYR A 54 -0.16 -27.65 -22.59
CA TYR A 54 -1.48 -27.39 -23.11
C TYR A 54 -2.23 -26.48 -22.12
N LEU A 55 -2.87 -25.44 -22.64
CA LEU A 55 -3.64 -24.47 -21.82
C LEU A 55 -4.86 -23.99 -22.60
N PRO A 56 -5.93 -23.49 -21.93
CA PRO A 56 -7.05 -22.88 -22.61
C PRO A 56 -6.60 -21.74 -23.54
N ARG A 57 -7.11 -21.72 -24.77
CA ARG A 57 -6.67 -20.75 -25.80
C ARG A 57 -6.89 -19.30 -25.40
N ASP A 58 -7.97 -19.05 -24.68
CA ASP A 58 -8.34 -17.73 -24.14
C ASP A 58 -7.41 -17.25 -23.03
N ARG A 59 -6.62 -18.15 -22.44
CA ARG A 59 -5.60 -17.84 -21.42
C ARG A 59 -4.20 -17.63 -22.01
N TYR A 60 -4.01 -17.85 -23.32
CA TYR A 60 -2.71 -17.66 -23.95
C TYR A 60 -2.45 -16.20 -24.28
N THR A 61 -1.46 -15.62 -23.60
CA THR A 61 -0.87 -14.31 -23.88
C THR A 61 0.65 -14.42 -23.93
N THR A 62 1.32 -13.40 -24.48
CA THR A 62 2.79 -13.33 -24.42
C THR A 62 3.30 -13.29 -22.98
N GLU A 63 2.60 -12.64 -22.10
CA GLU A 63 2.95 -12.55 -20.68
C GLU A 63 2.85 -13.89 -19.98
N VAL A 64 1.76 -14.64 -20.18
CA VAL A 64 1.60 -16.01 -19.66
C VAL A 64 2.73 -16.90 -20.17
N ARG A 65 3.09 -16.82 -21.46
CA ARG A 65 4.22 -17.57 -22.01
C ARG A 65 5.54 -17.22 -21.29
N LEU A 66 5.83 -15.94 -21.06
CA LEU A 66 7.06 -15.51 -20.37
C LEU A 66 7.09 -15.99 -18.91
N ARG A 67 5.96 -15.96 -18.21
CA ARG A 67 5.83 -16.52 -16.86
C ARG A 67 6.11 -18.03 -16.85
N MET A 68 5.56 -18.78 -17.81
CA MET A 68 5.82 -20.22 -17.96
C MET A 68 7.29 -20.52 -18.27
N GLU A 69 7.93 -19.70 -19.12
CA GLU A 69 9.38 -19.82 -19.40
C GLU A 69 10.20 -19.66 -18.11
N ALA A 70 9.89 -18.64 -17.28
CA ALA A 70 10.59 -18.40 -16.03
C ALA A 70 10.43 -19.57 -15.04
N ILE A 71 9.21 -20.12 -14.92
CA ILE A 71 8.93 -21.30 -14.08
C ILE A 71 9.74 -22.51 -14.55
N LEU A 72 9.75 -22.80 -15.84
CA LEU A 72 10.48 -23.93 -16.40
C LEU A 72 12.01 -23.77 -16.25
N LEU A 73 12.53 -22.55 -16.49
CA LEU A 73 13.95 -22.24 -16.26
C LEU A 73 14.36 -22.48 -14.80
N GLN A 74 13.53 -22.03 -13.87
CA GLN A 74 13.76 -22.19 -12.44
C GLN A 74 13.68 -23.66 -12.03
N ALA A 75 12.63 -24.37 -12.44
CA ALA A 75 12.41 -25.77 -12.10
C ALA A 75 13.58 -26.67 -12.56
N TYR A 76 14.06 -26.48 -13.78
CA TYR A 76 15.17 -27.26 -14.34
C TYR A 76 16.57 -26.68 -14.03
N GLY A 77 16.66 -25.53 -13.35
CA GLY A 77 17.94 -24.86 -13.11
C GLY A 77 18.67 -24.50 -14.40
N ALA A 78 17.93 -24.23 -15.47
CA ALA A 78 18.42 -23.94 -16.80
C ALA A 78 18.60 -22.45 -17.03
N THR A 79 19.44 -22.10 -18.00
CA THR A 79 19.71 -20.69 -18.37
C THR A 79 19.23 -20.33 -19.77
N SER A 80 18.76 -21.32 -20.54
CA SER A 80 18.29 -21.12 -21.89
C SER A 80 17.07 -21.99 -22.19
N ILE A 81 16.08 -21.42 -22.84
CA ILE A 81 14.84 -22.07 -23.23
C ILE A 81 14.43 -21.53 -24.60
N ASP A 82 14.07 -22.44 -25.49
CA ASP A 82 13.44 -22.11 -26.76
C ASP A 82 11.96 -22.48 -26.72
N HIS A 83 11.14 -21.79 -27.48
CA HIS A 83 9.71 -22.09 -27.53
C HIS A 83 9.13 -22.09 -28.92
N THR A 84 8.06 -22.84 -29.11
CA THR A 84 7.18 -22.79 -30.27
C THR A 84 5.73 -22.79 -29.79
N ALA A 85 4.96 -21.78 -30.19
CA ALA A 85 3.54 -21.71 -29.86
C ALA A 85 2.70 -22.13 -31.06
N ARG A 86 1.68 -22.96 -30.82
CA ARG A 86 0.64 -23.28 -31.81
C ARG A 86 -0.73 -22.94 -31.25
N VAL A 87 -1.28 -21.85 -31.76
CA VAL A 87 -2.64 -21.40 -31.47
C VAL A 87 -3.47 -21.65 -32.73
N SER A 88 -4.44 -22.54 -32.66
CA SER A 88 -5.35 -22.90 -33.76
C SER A 88 -6.80 -22.61 -33.36
N GLU A 89 -7.76 -23.05 -34.15
CA GLU A 89 -9.18 -22.99 -33.81
C GLU A 89 -9.59 -23.92 -32.66
N SER A 90 -8.66 -24.76 -32.15
CA SER A 90 -8.87 -25.61 -30.99
C SER A 90 -9.15 -24.78 -29.74
N VAL A 91 -9.90 -25.35 -28.80
CA VAL A 91 -10.15 -24.75 -27.46
C VAL A 91 -8.86 -24.67 -26.62
N LEU A 92 -7.83 -25.44 -26.98
CA LEU A 92 -6.52 -25.44 -26.33
C LEU A 92 -5.45 -24.81 -27.24
N ALA A 93 -4.61 -23.97 -26.67
CA ALA A 93 -3.31 -23.60 -27.21
C ALA A 93 -2.27 -24.62 -26.73
N ARG A 94 -1.24 -24.84 -27.57
CA ARG A 94 -0.10 -25.68 -27.25
C ARG A 94 1.20 -24.86 -27.29
N LEU A 95 1.94 -24.89 -26.20
CA LEU A 95 3.31 -24.39 -26.12
C LEU A 95 4.28 -25.57 -26.06
N HIS A 96 5.28 -25.56 -26.88
CA HIS A 96 6.40 -26.49 -26.83
C HIS A 96 7.63 -25.73 -26.40
N PHE A 97 8.16 -26.06 -25.23
CA PHE A 97 9.38 -25.49 -24.69
C PHE A 97 10.51 -26.54 -24.77
N VAL A 98 11.69 -26.09 -25.19
CA VAL A 98 12.92 -26.86 -25.17
C VAL A 98 13.86 -26.22 -24.17
N VAL A 99 13.94 -26.82 -22.99
CA VAL A 99 14.77 -26.36 -21.87
C VAL A 99 16.15 -26.92 -21.97
N LEU A 100 17.13 -26.09 -22.28
CA LEU A 100 18.51 -26.53 -22.52
C LEU A 100 19.26 -26.76 -21.19
N LYS A 101 19.86 -27.93 -21.05
CA LYS A 101 20.61 -28.29 -19.85
C LYS A 101 21.90 -27.47 -19.74
N PRO A 102 22.23 -26.93 -18.56
CA PRO A 102 23.54 -26.34 -18.30
C PRO A 102 24.65 -27.35 -18.44
N LEU A 103 25.76 -26.99 -19.09
CA LEU A 103 26.94 -27.84 -19.26
C LEU A 103 27.44 -28.35 -17.90
N GLY A 104 27.64 -29.68 -17.80
CA GLY A 104 28.23 -30.31 -16.62
C GLY A 104 27.29 -30.58 -15.44
N LYS A 105 25.98 -30.28 -15.56
CA LYS A 105 24.98 -30.56 -14.50
C LYS A 105 24.06 -31.72 -14.89
N SER A 106 23.57 -32.49 -13.92
CA SER A 106 22.46 -33.42 -14.10
C SER A 106 21.13 -32.62 -14.04
N LEU A 107 20.12 -33.11 -14.75
CA LEU A 107 18.78 -32.57 -14.60
C LEU A 107 18.24 -32.92 -13.20
N PRO A 108 17.61 -31.98 -12.49
CA PRO A 108 16.96 -32.27 -11.23
C PRO A 108 15.77 -33.22 -11.45
N GLU A 109 15.44 -33.99 -10.45
CA GLU A 109 14.16 -34.69 -10.38
C GLU A 109 13.08 -33.69 -10.02
N ILE A 110 12.03 -33.62 -10.82
CA ILE A 110 10.99 -32.60 -10.69
C ILE A 110 9.67 -33.25 -10.28
N ASP A 111 9.01 -32.65 -9.32
CA ASP A 111 7.62 -32.96 -9.03
C ASP A 111 6.74 -32.36 -10.15
N LEU A 112 6.22 -33.25 -10.99
CA LEU A 112 5.40 -32.86 -12.14
C LEU A 112 4.03 -32.32 -11.71
N GLU A 113 3.48 -32.73 -10.56
CA GLU A 113 2.21 -32.22 -10.06
C GLU A 113 2.38 -30.78 -9.57
N GLN A 114 3.49 -30.49 -8.88
CA GLN A 114 3.81 -29.11 -8.47
C GLN A 114 4.10 -28.23 -9.70
N LEU A 115 4.89 -28.70 -10.65
CA LEU A 115 5.18 -27.96 -11.87
C LEU A 115 3.89 -27.63 -12.65
N GLU A 116 2.95 -28.56 -12.71
CA GLU A 116 1.68 -28.37 -13.38
C GLU A 116 0.81 -27.33 -12.65
N THR A 117 0.83 -27.34 -11.33
CA THR A 117 0.17 -26.33 -10.49
C THR A 117 0.78 -24.95 -10.75
N ASP A 118 2.09 -24.82 -10.71
CA ASP A 118 2.80 -23.55 -10.96
C ASP A 118 2.51 -23.01 -12.36
N LEU A 119 2.46 -23.89 -13.37
CA LEU A 119 2.12 -23.51 -14.76
C LEU A 119 0.62 -23.14 -14.90
N ALA A 120 -0.26 -23.76 -14.13
CA ALA A 120 -1.68 -23.39 -14.10
C ALA A 120 -1.87 -22.01 -13.46
N ASP A 121 -1.19 -21.75 -12.37
CA ASP A 121 -1.21 -20.44 -11.70
C ASP A 121 -0.68 -19.32 -12.59
N ALA A 122 0.34 -19.62 -13.43
CA ALA A 122 0.85 -18.69 -14.43
C ALA A 122 -0.20 -18.26 -15.48
N THR A 123 -1.28 -19.02 -15.65
CA THR A 123 -2.39 -18.67 -16.56
C THR A 123 -3.51 -17.87 -15.89
N ARG A 124 -3.44 -17.66 -14.58
CA ARG A 124 -4.45 -16.86 -13.85
C ARG A 124 -4.28 -15.39 -14.22
N PHE A 125 -5.41 -14.72 -14.39
CA PHE A 125 -5.46 -13.28 -14.57
C PHE A 125 -5.75 -12.60 -13.23
N TRP A 126 -5.35 -11.36 -13.14
CA TRP A 126 -5.62 -10.52 -11.96
C TRP A 126 -7.12 -10.51 -11.60
N GLU A 127 -8.00 -10.52 -12.59
CA GLU A 127 -9.46 -10.55 -12.42
C GLU A 127 -9.97 -11.84 -11.76
N ASP A 128 -9.33 -12.99 -12.04
CA ASP A 128 -9.68 -14.27 -11.41
C ASP A 128 -9.32 -14.24 -9.93
N ASP A 129 -8.11 -13.77 -9.62
CA ASP A 129 -7.61 -13.64 -8.25
C ASP A 129 -8.41 -12.60 -7.47
N PHE A 130 -8.82 -11.52 -8.13
CA PHE A 130 -9.68 -10.50 -7.55
C PHE A 130 -11.07 -11.03 -7.22
N ALA A 131 -11.68 -11.81 -8.12
CA ALA A 131 -12.98 -12.44 -7.89
C ALA A 131 -12.93 -13.43 -6.71
N GLU A 132 -11.88 -14.27 -6.63
CA GLU A 132 -11.68 -15.18 -5.52
C GLU A 132 -11.49 -14.45 -4.19
N SER A 133 -10.62 -13.44 -4.17
CA SER A 133 -10.36 -12.61 -2.99
C SER A 133 -11.61 -11.84 -2.52
N LEU A 134 -12.48 -11.43 -3.44
CA LEU A 134 -13.77 -10.84 -3.08
C LEU A 134 -14.64 -11.84 -2.35
N VAL A 135 -14.78 -13.06 -2.89
CA VAL A 135 -15.61 -14.10 -2.22
C VAL A 135 -15.10 -14.38 -0.81
N GLU A 136 -13.79 -14.51 -0.65
CA GLU A 136 -13.17 -14.77 0.65
C GLU A 136 -13.37 -13.64 1.65
N GLN A 137 -13.27 -12.37 1.21
CA GLN A 137 -13.25 -11.21 2.11
C GLN A 137 -14.63 -10.58 2.37
N VAL A 138 -15.60 -10.75 1.47
CA VAL A 138 -16.93 -10.13 1.58
C VAL A 138 -18.10 -11.12 1.44
N GLY A 139 -17.83 -12.39 1.10
CA GLY A 139 -18.84 -13.43 0.89
C GLY A 139 -19.43 -13.45 -0.52
N GLU A 140 -20.16 -14.52 -0.85
CA GLU A 140 -20.65 -14.76 -2.22
C GLU A 140 -21.65 -13.70 -2.71
N GLU A 141 -22.61 -13.28 -1.89
CA GLU A 141 -23.66 -12.34 -2.30
C GLU A 141 -23.11 -10.97 -2.65
N ASP A 142 -22.28 -10.41 -1.77
CA ASP A 142 -21.66 -9.11 -2.00
C ASP A 142 -20.60 -9.15 -3.11
N SER A 143 -19.87 -10.27 -3.26
CA SER A 143 -18.86 -10.41 -4.32
C SER A 143 -19.49 -10.31 -5.71
N VAL A 144 -20.63 -10.93 -5.96
CA VAL A 144 -21.36 -10.84 -7.25
C VAL A 144 -21.77 -9.39 -7.55
N ARG A 145 -22.29 -8.68 -6.56
CA ARG A 145 -22.67 -7.27 -6.69
C ARG A 145 -21.48 -6.38 -7.01
N LEU A 146 -20.36 -6.58 -6.28
CA LEU A 146 -19.14 -5.79 -6.44
C LEU A 146 -18.43 -6.07 -7.75
N LEU A 147 -18.32 -7.32 -8.17
CA LEU A 147 -17.78 -7.69 -9.48
C LEU A 147 -18.55 -7.06 -10.63
N ARG A 148 -19.89 -7.07 -10.55
CA ARG A 148 -20.72 -6.42 -11.58
C ARG A 148 -20.51 -4.91 -11.65
N THR A 149 -20.21 -4.27 -10.52
CA THR A 149 -20.07 -2.80 -10.43
C THR A 149 -18.65 -2.36 -10.74
N TRP A 150 -17.63 -3.12 -10.29
CA TRP A 150 -16.24 -2.69 -10.27
C TRP A 150 -15.30 -3.58 -11.09
N GLY A 151 -15.68 -4.81 -11.45
CA GLY A 151 -14.78 -5.79 -12.05
C GLY A 151 -13.99 -5.27 -13.23
N ASP A 152 -14.64 -4.51 -14.12
CA ASP A 152 -14.01 -3.94 -15.33
C ASP A 152 -13.47 -2.50 -15.11
N SER A 153 -13.45 -2.00 -13.88
CA SER A 153 -13.11 -0.59 -13.62
C SER A 153 -11.62 -0.32 -13.38
N PHE A 154 -10.87 -1.34 -13.03
CA PHE A 154 -9.46 -1.21 -12.68
C PHE A 154 -8.58 -1.09 -13.92
N PRO A 155 -7.79 0.00 -14.07
CA PRO A 155 -6.86 0.14 -15.19
C PRO A 155 -5.67 -0.82 -15.06
N GLU A 156 -5.02 -1.14 -16.17
CA GLU A 156 -3.87 -2.05 -16.19
C GLU A 156 -2.70 -1.58 -15.31
N SER A 157 -2.50 -0.26 -15.19
CA SER A 157 -1.52 0.30 -14.27
C SER A 157 -1.82 -0.04 -12.80
N PHE A 158 -3.10 -0.01 -12.39
CA PHE A 158 -3.49 -0.41 -11.05
C PHE A 158 -3.24 -1.91 -10.80
N LYS A 159 -3.62 -2.76 -11.77
CA LYS A 159 -3.43 -4.20 -11.66
C LYS A 159 -1.96 -4.61 -11.62
N ALA A 160 -1.08 -3.82 -12.27
CA ALA A 160 0.37 -4.04 -12.22
C ALA A 160 1.00 -3.70 -10.86
N ASP A 161 0.47 -2.66 -10.19
CA ASP A 161 1.03 -2.13 -8.95
C ASP A 161 0.38 -2.73 -7.70
N VAL A 162 -0.89 -3.15 -7.78
CA VAL A 162 -1.71 -3.58 -6.63
C VAL A 162 -2.12 -5.04 -6.78
N PRO A 163 -1.69 -5.92 -5.87
CA PRO A 163 -2.16 -7.30 -5.82
C PRO A 163 -3.68 -7.39 -5.71
N ALA A 164 -4.27 -8.38 -6.35
CA ALA A 164 -5.72 -8.55 -6.42
C ALA A 164 -6.40 -8.62 -5.03
N GLY A 165 -5.77 -9.29 -4.07
CA GLY A 165 -6.24 -9.37 -2.69
C GLY A 165 -6.29 -8.01 -1.98
N ASP A 166 -5.28 -7.15 -2.23
CA ASP A 166 -5.19 -5.81 -1.64
C ASP A 166 -6.22 -4.86 -2.29
N ALA A 167 -6.54 -5.08 -3.57
CA ALA A 167 -7.54 -4.30 -4.29
C ALA A 167 -8.94 -4.35 -3.63
N VAL A 168 -9.27 -5.44 -2.94
CA VAL A 168 -10.52 -5.56 -2.17
C VAL A 168 -10.60 -4.54 -1.04
N SER A 169 -9.46 -4.22 -0.39
CA SER A 169 -9.39 -3.20 0.65
C SER A 169 -9.64 -1.79 0.09
N HIS A 170 -9.04 -1.48 -1.07
CA HIS A 170 -9.31 -0.24 -1.79
C HIS A 170 -10.79 -0.12 -2.17
N LEU A 171 -11.37 -1.22 -2.66
CA LEU A 171 -12.78 -1.26 -3.04
C LEU A 171 -13.71 -1.00 -1.87
N LYS A 172 -13.47 -1.61 -0.70
CA LYS A 172 -14.27 -1.37 0.52
C LYS A 172 -14.29 0.10 0.90
N ILE A 173 -13.16 0.81 0.78
CA ILE A 173 -13.08 2.25 1.06
C ILE A 173 -13.87 3.06 0.02
N LEU A 174 -13.79 2.70 -1.26
CA LEU A 174 -14.54 3.37 -2.32
C LEU A 174 -16.07 3.16 -2.19
N GLU A 175 -16.52 1.97 -1.80
CA GLU A 175 -17.94 1.70 -1.52
C GLU A 175 -18.47 2.55 -0.34
N LEU A 176 -17.69 2.67 0.74
CA LEU A 176 -18.02 3.56 1.85
C LEU A 176 -18.13 5.02 1.39
N LEU A 177 -17.26 5.43 0.47
CA LEU A 177 -17.22 6.80 -0.03
C LEU A 177 -18.44 7.12 -0.92
N GLU A 178 -18.99 6.14 -1.65
CA GLU A 178 -20.22 6.33 -2.45
C GLU A 178 -21.44 6.72 -1.63
N SER A 179 -21.49 6.36 -0.37
CA SER A 179 -22.59 6.70 0.53
C SER A 179 -22.43 8.08 1.18
N GLN A 180 -21.32 8.77 0.94
CA GLN A 180 -21.00 10.06 1.56
C GLN A 180 -21.37 11.25 0.66
N ALA A 181 -21.30 12.46 1.24
CA ALA A 181 -21.58 13.69 0.51
C ALA A 181 -20.59 13.92 -0.66
N ALA A 182 -21.05 14.58 -1.71
CA ALA A 182 -20.20 14.93 -2.85
C ALA A 182 -18.98 15.75 -2.40
N GLY A 183 -17.79 15.35 -2.85
CA GLY A 183 -16.53 15.99 -2.47
C GLY A 183 -15.85 15.39 -1.23
N ALA A 184 -16.46 14.43 -0.55
CA ALA A 184 -15.83 13.70 0.53
C ALA A 184 -14.53 13.00 0.05
N ILE A 185 -13.58 12.88 0.95
CA ILE A 185 -12.38 12.07 0.77
C ILE A 185 -12.28 11.00 1.85
N LYS A 186 -11.63 9.91 1.53
CA LYS A 186 -11.12 8.93 2.49
C LYS A 186 -9.62 8.82 2.30
N VAL A 187 -8.92 8.53 3.37
CA VAL A 187 -7.47 8.36 3.32
C VAL A 187 -7.08 7.12 4.10
N SER A 188 -5.97 6.52 3.71
CA SER A 188 -5.36 5.42 4.44
C SER A 188 -3.84 5.55 4.40
N MET A 189 -3.16 4.99 5.39
CA MET A 189 -1.70 4.88 5.43
C MET A 189 -1.32 3.45 5.79
N TYR A 190 -0.36 2.90 5.06
CA TYR A 190 0.14 1.54 5.29
C TYR A 190 1.65 1.46 5.08
N THR A 191 2.26 0.36 5.56
CA THR A 191 3.67 0.06 5.30
C THR A 191 3.77 -0.73 4.00
N PRO A 192 4.57 -0.29 3.01
CA PRO A 192 4.77 -1.03 1.78
C PRO A 192 5.59 -2.30 2.00
N ASN A 193 5.46 -3.26 1.08
CA ASN A 193 6.24 -4.50 1.10
C ASN A 193 7.68 -4.30 0.60
N SER A 194 7.94 -3.25 -0.19
CA SER A 194 9.27 -2.92 -0.74
C SER A 194 9.80 -1.62 -0.14
N PRO A 195 11.07 -1.57 0.31
CA PRO A 195 11.71 -0.34 0.76
C PRO A 195 11.82 0.74 -0.33
N GLU A 196 11.80 0.37 -1.59
CA GLU A 196 11.84 1.29 -2.73
C GLU A 196 10.58 2.16 -2.82
N ASP A 197 9.46 1.67 -2.27
CA ASP A 197 8.18 2.39 -2.23
C ASP A 197 8.10 3.43 -1.09
N GLY A 198 9.17 3.66 -0.36
CA GLY A 198 9.27 4.59 0.77
C GLY A 198 9.04 3.93 2.13
N THR A 199 9.06 4.75 3.19
CA THR A 199 8.82 4.28 4.56
C THR A 199 7.35 3.92 4.78
N ARG A 200 6.44 4.67 4.16
CA ARG A 200 4.99 4.51 4.21
C ARG A 200 4.37 4.83 2.86
N ARG A 201 3.21 4.23 2.60
CA ARG A 201 2.32 4.62 1.51
C ARG A 201 1.10 5.33 2.08
N PHE A 202 0.68 6.42 1.43
CA PHE A 202 -0.48 7.20 1.83
C PHE A 202 -1.43 7.33 0.65
N THR A 203 -2.65 6.80 0.81
CA THR A 203 -3.62 6.74 -0.27
C THR A 203 -4.78 7.69 -0.01
N ILE A 204 -5.17 8.46 -1.01
CA ILE A 204 -6.35 9.33 -1.00
C ILE A 204 -7.37 8.77 -1.99
N TYR A 205 -8.60 8.58 -1.53
CA TYR A 205 -9.74 8.13 -2.32
C TYR A 205 -10.73 9.26 -2.50
N ARG A 206 -11.20 9.42 -3.73
CA ARG A 206 -12.20 10.42 -4.07
C ARG A 206 -13.11 9.95 -5.20
N ILE A 207 -14.38 10.37 -5.20
CA ILE A 207 -15.32 10.11 -6.28
C ILE A 207 -15.71 11.45 -6.92
N ASP A 208 -15.93 11.44 -8.26
CA ASP A 208 -16.39 12.53 -9.11
C ASP A 208 -15.28 13.49 -9.57
N ARG A 209 -14.46 14.03 -8.67
CA ARG A 209 -13.46 15.06 -9.02
C ARG A 209 -12.04 14.58 -8.78
N SER A 210 -11.15 14.85 -9.72
CA SER A 210 -9.72 14.67 -9.52
C SER A 210 -9.15 15.62 -8.47
N ILE A 211 -8.00 15.28 -7.92
CA ILE A 211 -7.23 16.09 -6.98
C ILE A 211 -6.01 16.64 -7.72
N THR A 212 -5.57 17.85 -7.37
CA THR A 212 -4.33 18.41 -7.90
C THR A 212 -3.19 18.25 -6.89
N LEU A 213 -2.00 17.94 -7.36
CA LEU A 213 -0.80 17.86 -6.51
C LEU A 213 -0.54 19.16 -5.74
N SER A 214 -0.83 20.30 -6.36
CA SER A 214 -0.68 21.61 -5.72
C SER A 214 -1.55 21.80 -4.47
N THR A 215 -2.61 21.01 -4.31
CA THR A 215 -3.45 20.99 -3.10
C THR A 215 -2.92 20.02 -2.05
N VAL A 216 -2.42 18.87 -2.47
CA VAL A 216 -1.99 17.78 -1.56
C VAL A 216 -0.59 17.99 -1.01
N LEU A 217 0.37 18.34 -1.88
CA LEU A 217 1.79 18.43 -1.50
C LEU A 217 2.07 19.42 -0.36
N PRO A 218 1.47 20.62 -0.30
CA PRO A 218 1.67 21.52 0.84
C PRO A 218 1.23 20.90 2.17
N ILE A 219 0.11 20.20 2.20
CA ILE A 219 -0.40 19.54 3.42
C ILE A 219 0.55 18.44 3.87
N LEU A 220 1.03 17.60 2.94
CA LEU A 220 1.99 16.55 3.24
C LEU A 220 3.33 17.12 3.73
N HIS A 221 3.81 18.18 3.08
CA HIS A 221 5.02 18.88 3.50
C HIS A 221 4.90 19.46 4.91
N ASP A 222 3.78 20.09 5.24
CA ASP A 222 3.53 20.66 6.57
C ASP A 222 3.39 19.55 7.64
N LEU A 223 2.94 18.35 7.27
CA LEU A 223 2.97 17.17 8.13
C LEU A 223 4.39 16.61 8.35
N GLY A 224 5.38 17.15 7.64
CA GLY A 224 6.79 16.84 7.84
C GLY A 224 7.27 15.57 7.15
N VAL A 225 6.59 15.17 6.07
CA VAL A 225 6.99 14.02 5.22
C VAL A 225 7.56 14.50 3.89
N GLU A 226 8.47 13.73 3.32
CA GLU A 226 8.94 13.86 1.95
C GLU A 226 8.13 12.95 1.05
N VAL A 227 7.58 13.50 -0.05
CA VAL A 227 6.89 12.72 -1.07
C VAL A 227 7.89 12.30 -2.13
N ILE A 228 8.08 11.00 -2.33
CA ILE A 228 9.06 10.44 -3.27
C ILE A 228 8.44 10.09 -4.62
N ASP A 229 7.20 9.62 -4.63
CA ASP A 229 6.45 9.30 -5.84
C ASP A 229 4.95 9.51 -5.65
N GLU A 230 4.22 9.49 -6.77
CA GLU A 230 2.75 9.48 -6.80
C GLU A 230 2.28 8.56 -7.91
N ARG A 231 1.29 7.71 -7.58
CA ARG A 231 0.59 6.83 -8.51
C ARG A 231 -0.89 7.19 -8.50
N ALA A 232 -1.40 7.65 -9.62
CA ALA A 232 -2.79 8.04 -9.77
C ALA A 232 -3.55 7.04 -10.64
N TYR A 233 -4.70 6.57 -10.14
CA TYR A 233 -5.54 5.63 -10.85
C TYR A 233 -6.95 6.16 -10.98
N ASP A 234 -7.50 6.12 -12.19
CA ASP A 234 -8.87 6.46 -12.50
C ASP A 234 -9.71 5.18 -12.77
N LEU A 235 -10.57 4.84 -11.83
CA LEU A 235 -11.45 3.69 -11.92
C LEU A 235 -12.77 4.11 -12.57
N ARG A 236 -12.99 3.64 -13.80
CA ARG A 236 -14.12 4.06 -14.65
C ARG A 236 -15.20 3.01 -14.66
N ARG A 237 -16.36 3.35 -14.14
CA ARG A 237 -17.54 2.49 -14.12
C ARG A 237 -18.61 3.01 -15.07
N LYS A 238 -19.31 2.11 -15.75
CA LYS A 238 -20.36 2.48 -16.70
C LYS A 238 -21.52 3.20 -15.99
N GLY A 239 -21.80 4.44 -16.41
CA GLY A 239 -22.91 5.23 -15.88
C GLY A 239 -22.72 5.76 -14.44
N LYS A 240 -21.50 5.72 -13.91
CA LYS A 240 -21.14 6.21 -12.59
C LYS A 240 -20.04 7.27 -12.67
N PRO A 241 -19.91 8.17 -11.69
CA PRO A 241 -18.75 9.06 -11.59
C PRO A 241 -17.45 8.26 -11.50
N VAL A 242 -16.37 8.86 -12.00
CA VAL A 242 -15.02 8.27 -11.91
C VAL A 242 -14.59 8.23 -10.45
N ALA A 243 -14.07 7.09 -10.01
CA ALA A 243 -13.43 6.97 -8.72
C ALA A 243 -11.90 7.12 -8.90
N TRP A 244 -11.30 7.90 -8.02
CA TRP A 244 -9.88 8.23 -8.05
C TRP A 244 -9.17 7.62 -6.84
N VAL A 245 -8.04 7.01 -7.08
CA VAL A 245 -7.13 6.51 -6.06
C VAL A 245 -5.77 7.14 -6.31
N TYR A 246 -5.28 7.94 -5.37
CA TYR A 246 -3.95 8.56 -5.40
C TYR A 246 -3.11 7.95 -4.31
N ASP A 247 -2.04 7.30 -4.67
CA ASP A 247 -1.16 6.62 -3.75
C ASP A 247 0.23 7.26 -3.75
N PHE A 248 0.61 7.85 -2.62
CA PHE A 248 1.85 8.62 -2.42
C PHE A 248 2.87 7.79 -1.65
N GLY A 249 4.07 7.67 -2.19
CA GLY A 249 5.23 7.20 -1.46
C GLY A 249 5.73 8.29 -0.52
N LEU A 250 5.78 7.98 0.78
CA LEU A 250 6.26 8.91 1.80
C LEU A 250 7.58 8.42 2.37
N ASN A 251 8.49 9.37 2.63
CA ASN A 251 9.73 9.11 3.31
C ASN A 251 9.87 10.00 4.54
N PHE A 252 10.11 9.41 5.70
CA PHE A 252 10.40 10.08 6.96
C PHE A 252 11.01 9.10 7.95
N ASP A 253 11.73 9.60 8.96
CA ASP A 253 12.33 8.79 10.02
C ASP A 253 11.26 8.36 11.02
N ASP A 254 10.63 7.21 10.77
CA ASP A 254 9.59 6.66 11.64
C ASP A 254 10.16 5.92 12.88
N SER A 255 11.47 5.65 12.92
CA SER A 255 12.13 5.03 14.07
C SER A 255 12.04 5.88 15.35
N LYS A 256 11.84 7.18 15.18
CA LYS A 256 11.72 8.16 16.28
C LYS A 256 10.27 8.55 16.59
N VAL A 257 9.30 7.97 15.87
CA VAL A 257 7.89 8.29 16.07
C VAL A 257 7.39 7.67 17.36
N PRO A 258 6.88 8.46 18.33
CA PRO A 258 6.24 7.93 19.51
C PRO A 258 4.94 7.19 19.15
N GLU A 259 4.70 6.05 19.78
CA GLU A 259 3.46 5.27 19.60
C GLU A 259 3.15 4.99 18.11
N GLN A 260 4.01 4.20 17.46
CA GLN A 260 3.89 3.88 16.04
C GLN A 260 2.53 3.27 15.66
N ASP A 261 1.90 2.51 16.56
CA ASP A 261 0.62 1.85 16.31
C ASP A 261 -0.53 2.85 16.02
N SER A 262 -0.46 4.06 16.59
CA SER A 262 -1.45 5.13 16.36
C SER A 262 -1.01 6.18 15.35
N LEU A 263 0.16 6.03 14.73
CA LEU A 263 0.70 6.99 13.76
C LEU A 263 -0.25 7.19 12.56
N SER A 264 -0.67 6.09 11.94
CA SER A 264 -1.52 6.14 10.75
C SER A 264 -2.83 6.86 11.02
N GLU A 265 -3.45 6.61 12.17
CA GLU A 265 -4.69 7.26 12.57
C GLU A 265 -4.50 8.77 12.78
N ARG A 266 -3.47 9.18 13.55
CA ARG A 266 -3.15 10.60 13.80
C ARG A 266 -2.81 11.34 12.52
N PHE A 267 -2.01 10.75 11.65
CA PHE A 267 -1.63 11.32 10.37
C PHE A 267 -2.85 11.52 9.47
N CYS A 268 -3.63 10.46 9.26
CA CYS A 268 -4.81 10.49 8.42
C CYS A 268 -5.87 11.48 8.93
N SER A 269 -6.16 11.49 10.23
CA SER A 269 -7.13 12.43 10.82
C SER A 269 -6.67 13.88 10.69
N THR A 270 -5.37 14.16 10.89
CA THR A 270 -4.83 15.52 10.73
C THR A 270 -4.87 15.96 9.26
N PHE A 271 -4.52 15.06 8.34
CA PHE A 271 -4.61 15.35 6.90
C PHE A 271 -6.04 15.72 6.51
N VAL A 272 -7.04 14.93 6.93
CA VAL A 272 -8.45 15.17 6.62
C VAL A 272 -8.95 16.49 7.24
N ALA A 273 -8.61 16.77 8.49
CA ALA A 273 -8.97 18.02 9.14
C ALA A 273 -8.34 19.24 8.44
N THR A 274 -7.09 19.14 8.00
CA THR A 274 -6.41 20.18 7.22
C THR A 274 -7.04 20.34 5.83
N TRP A 275 -7.38 19.23 5.17
CA TRP A 275 -8.07 19.24 3.88
C TRP A 275 -9.41 19.97 3.91
N HIS A 276 -10.17 19.82 4.97
CA HIS A 276 -11.45 20.50 5.17
C HIS A 276 -11.33 21.91 5.73
N GLY A 277 -10.13 22.38 6.06
CA GLY A 277 -9.88 23.69 6.64
C GLY A 277 -10.28 23.81 8.11
N GLU A 278 -10.46 22.68 8.80
CA GLU A 278 -10.72 22.62 10.25
C GLU A 278 -9.43 22.89 11.05
N VAL A 279 -8.28 22.57 10.46
CA VAL A 279 -6.93 22.78 10.99
C VAL A 279 -6.10 23.55 9.97
N ASP A 280 -5.33 24.53 10.43
CA ASP A 280 -4.41 25.27 9.58
C ASP A 280 -3.32 24.37 8.98
N SER A 281 -2.96 24.59 7.70
CA SER A 281 -1.80 24.00 7.08
C SER A 281 -0.58 24.85 7.38
N ASP A 282 0.24 24.40 8.28
CA ASP A 282 1.52 25.03 8.63
C ASP A 282 2.49 23.99 9.21
N PRO A 283 3.80 24.32 9.33
CA PRO A 283 4.83 23.40 9.82
C PRO A 283 4.59 22.82 11.22
N PHE A 284 3.72 23.39 12.05
CA PHE A 284 3.36 22.79 13.33
C PHE A 284 2.71 21.42 13.18
N ASN A 285 2.07 21.14 12.04
CA ASN A 285 1.50 19.81 11.76
C ASN A 285 2.56 18.70 11.77
N GLY A 286 3.84 19.01 11.55
CA GLY A 286 4.95 18.08 11.71
C GLY A 286 5.12 17.52 13.13
N LEU A 287 4.52 18.16 14.15
CA LEU A 287 4.47 17.63 15.52
C LEU A 287 3.63 16.35 15.63
N VAL A 288 2.74 16.10 14.67
CA VAL A 288 1.96 14.85 14.63
C VAL A 288 2.90 13.66 14.52
N ILE A 289 3.89 13.72 13.63
CA ILE A 289 4.88 12.67 13.46
C ILE A 289 5.95 12.77 14.55
N LYS A 290 6.62 13.92 14.65
CA LYS A 290 7.82 14.08 15.50
C LYS A 290 7.53 13.95 16.99
N ALA A 291 6.38 14.45 17.44
CA ALA A 291 6.01 14.46 18.86
C ALA A 291 4.88 13.49 19.23
N GLY A 292 4.29 12.79 18.24
CA GLY A 292 3.13 11.90 18.47
C GLY A 292 1.86 12.65 18.90
N LEU A 293 1.72 13.93 18.53
CA LEU A 293 0.58 14.75 18.94
C LEU A 293 -0.64 14.55 18.04
N SER A 294 -1.83 14.63 18.60
CA SER A 294 -3.06 14.78 17.82
C SER A 294 -3.16 16.18 17.22
N ALA A 295 -3.97 16.36 16.15
CA ALA A 295 -4.25 17.67 15.56
C ALA A 295 -4.70 18.70 16.61
N ARG A 296 -5.53 18.28 17.59
CA ARG A 296 -6.00 19.10 18.69
C ARG A 296 -4.84 19.60 19.56
N ASN A 297 -3.92 18.73 19.91
CA ASN A 297 -2.74 19.07 20.73
C ASN A 297 -1.78 19.99 19.96
N VAL A 298 -1.62 19.80 18.66
CA VAL A 298 -0.89 20.72 17.78
C VAL A 298 -1.55 22.09 17.79
N GLY A 299 -2.88 22.16 17.75
CA GLY A 299 -3.66 23.39 17.87
C GLY A 299 -3.37 24.17 19.14
N ILE A 300 -3.17 23.48 20.28
CA ILE A 300 -2.76 24.12 21.55
C ILE A 300 -1.40 24.81 21.39
N ILE A 301 -0.41 24.11 20.85
CA ILE A 301 0.93 24.68 20.65
C ILE A 301 0.90 25.87 19.69
N ARG A 302 0.13 25.75 18.58
CA ARG A 302 -0.09 26.82 17.60
C ARG A 302 -0.70 28.07 18.25
N ALA A 303 -1.72 27.88 19.10
CA ALA A 303 -2.38 28.98 19.81
C ALA A 303 -1.42 29.72 20.76
N TYR A 304 -0.58 28.99 21.51
CA TYR A 304 0.42 29.63 22.37
C TYR A 304 1.51 30.35 21.56
N ALA A 305 1.96 29.81 20.45
CA ALA A 305 2.92 30.49 19.57
C ALA A 305 2.33 31.76 18.96
N ALA A 306 1.06 31.73 18.53
CA ALA A 306 0.34 32.92 18.06
C ALA A 306 0.18 33.98 19.17
N TYR A 307 -0.13 33.55 20.39
CA TYR A 307 -0.26 34.46 21.53
C TYR A 307 1.08 35.10 21.93
N LEU A 308 2.19 34.33 21.90
CA LEU A 308 3.53 34.91 22.12
C LEU A 308 3.82 36.05 21.14
N ARG A 309 3.44 35.89 19.88
CA ARG A 309 3.56 36.94 18.86
C ARG A 309 2.71 38.18 19.20
N GLN A 310 1.50 37.98 19.61
CA GLN A 310 0.57 39.08 20.01
C GLN A 310 1.10 39.77 21.26
N ALA A 311 1.72 39.05 22.18
CA ALA A 311 2.31 39.60 23.40
C ALA A 311 3.65 40.35 23.17
N GLY A 312 4.09 40.52 21.94
CA GLY A 312 5.27 41.33 21.61
C GLY A 312 6.58 40.53 21.54
N SER A 313 6.54 39.22 21.37
CA SER A 313 7.74 38.42 21.14
C SER A 313 8.53 38.94 19.94
N PRO A 314 9.85 39.14 20.02
CA PRO A 314 10.66 39.61 18.94
C PRO A 314 10.87 38.56 17.83
N PHE A 315 10.54 37.31 18.10
CA PHE A 315 10.76 36.19 17.18
C PHE A 315 9.66 36.11 16.11
N SER A 316 10.04 35.76 14.87
CA SER A 316 9.09 35.52 13.78
C SER A 316 8.29 34.23 14.01
N GLN A 317 7.11 34.12 13.39
CA GLN A 317 6.30 32.91 13.45
C GLN A 317 7.07 31.67 12.97
N GLY A 318 7.77 31.79 11.82
CA GLY A 318 8.57 30.67 11.29
C GLY A 318 9.71 30.26 12.22
N TYR A 319 10.33 31.20 12.93
CA TYR A 319 11.37 30.88 13.89
C TYR A 319 10.80 30.17 15.13
N LEU A 320 9.64 30.63 15.65
CA LEU A 320 8.94 29.93 16.71
C LEU A 320 8.60 28.48 16.32
N GLN A 321 8.12 28.27 15.10
CA GLN A 321 7.84 26.93 14.56
C GLN A 321 9.11 26.06 14.55
N GLN A 322 10.21 26.58 13.99
CA GLN A 322 11.50 25.87 13.96
C GLN A 322 11.98 25.46 15.37
N VAL A 323 11.92 26.38 16.32
CA VAL A 323 12.37 26.13 17.69
C VAL A 323 11.51 25.07 18.36
N LEU A 324 10.19 25.14 18.22
CA LEU A 324 9.27 24.14 18.80
C LEU A 324 9.46 22.76 18.16
N LEU A 325 9.65 22.71 16.83
CA LEU A 325 9.95 21.46 16.11
C LEU A 325 11.34 20.89 16.41
N ALA A 326 12.27 21.70 16.88
CA ALA A 326 13.60 21.24 17.27
C ALA A 326 13.66 20.71 18.72
N ASN A 327 12.68 21.06 19.58
CA ASN A 327 12.69 20.73 21.00
C ASN A 327 11.49 19.85 21.38
N ILE A 328 11.37 18.71 20.71
CA ILE A 328 10.20 17.81 20.78
C ILE A 328 9.84 17.39 22.21
N ASN A 329 10.84 17.00 23.01
CA ASN A 329 10.61 16.56 24.38
C ASN A 329 9.94 17.65 25.22
N ILE A 330 10.40 18.91 25.08
CA ILE A 330 9.81 20.04 25.83
C ILE A 330 8.38 20.30 25.32
N VAL A 331 8.13 20.21 24.02
CA VAL A 331 6.77 20.35 23.45
C VAL A 331 5.84 19.28 23.97
N GLN A 332 6.28 18.03 24.07
CA GLN A 332 5.50 16.95 24.67
C GLN A 332 5.16 17.25 26.14
N TYR A 333 6.13 17.73 26.91
CA TYR A 333 5.89 18.12 28.31
C TYR A 333 4.95 19.34 28.42
N LEU A 334 5.02 20.29 27.51
CA LEU A 334 4.09 21.44 27.46
C LEU A 334 2.64 20.98 27.26
N VAL A 335 2.41 20.03 26.34
CA VAL A 335 1.07 19.46 26.10
C VAL A 335 0.61 18.67 27.33
N GLN A 336 1.49 17.88 27.93
CA GLN A 336 1.17 17.15 29.16
C GLN A 336 0.86 18.10 30.34
N LEU A 337 1.63 19.19 30.48
CA LEU A 337 1.39 20.21 31.53
C LEU A 337 0.03 20.87 31.29
N PHE A 338 -0.32 21.20 30.04
CA PHE A 338 -1.64 21.73 29.70
C PHE A 338 -2.74 20.73 30.07
N ALA A 339 -2.59 19.45 29.70
CA ALA A 339 -3.57 18.42 30.02
C ALA A 339 -3.74 18.24 31.54
N VAL A 340 -2.65 18.18 32.32
CA VAL A 340 -2.71 18.06 33.75
C VAL A 340 -3.44 19.24 34.40
N ARG A 341 -3.28 20.44 33.85
CA ARG A 341 -3.93 21.65 34.40
C ARG A 341 -5.43 21.71 34.09
N PHE A 342 -5.85 21.26 32.91
CA PHE A 342 -7.17 21.58 32.36
C PHE A 342 -8.04 20.39 31.99
N SER A 343 -7.52 19.17 31.85
CA SER A 343 -8.34 18.00 31.51
C SER A 343 -9.37 17.72 32.62
N PRO A 344 -10.67 17.65 32.32
CA PRO A 344 -11.70 17.32 33.30
C PRO A 344 -11.65 15.85 33.73
N GLU A 345 -11.03 14.99 32.95
CA GLU A 345 -10.97 13.53 33.20
C GLU A 345 -9.85 13.13 34.16
N LEU A 346 -8.98 14.07 34.56
CA LEU A 346 -7.85 13.76 35.41
C LEU A 346 -8.29 13.71 36.85
N ASP A 347 -8.28 12.52 37.44
CA ASP A 347 -8.70 12.22 38.82
C ASP A 347 -7.50 12.09 39.80
N GLN A 348 -6.30 12.51 39.39
CA GLN A 348 -5.07 12.45 40.18
C GLN A 348 -4.73 13.81 40.79
N ASP A 349 -3.82 13.79 41.81
CA ASP A 349 -3.30 15.02 42.42
C ASP A 349 -2.53 15.86 41.41
N ARG A 350 -3.22 16.90 40.91
CA ARG A 350 -2.75 17.83 39.87
C ARG A 350 -1.48 18.56 40.30
N GLU A 351 -1.36 18.94 41.57
CA GLU A 351 -0.22 19.69 42.07
C GLU A 351 1.05 18.84 42.02
N VAL A 352 0.96 17.59 42.45
CA VAL A 352 2.09 16.65 42.42
C VAL A 352 2.51 16.36 40.95
N MET A 353 1.54 16.18 40.05
CA MET A 353 1.84 15.93 38.63
C MET A 353 2.47 17.13 37.98
N GLN A 354 1.95 18.34 38.24
CA GLN A 354 2.54 19.58 37.72
C GLN A 354 3.98 19.76 38.18
N ALA A 355 4.24 19.58 39.46
CA ALA A 355 5.59 19.71 40.06
C ALA A 355 6.59 18.74 39.38
N LYS A 356 6.18 17.48 39.16
CA LYS A 356 7.02 16.51 38.43
C LYS A 356 7.28 16.90 36.97
N LEU A 357 6.28 17.44 36.26
CA LEU A 357 6.44 17.87 34.87
C LEU A 357 7.33 19.12 34.78
N VAL A 358 7.18 20.08 35.69
CA VAL A 358 8.04 21.27 35.77
C VAL A 358 9.51 20.86 35.96
N SER A 359 9.79 19.93 36.89
CA SER A 359 11.15 19.41 37.09
C SER A 359 11.74 18.78 35.83
N LYS A 360 10.94 17.96 35.08
CA LYS A 360 11.38 17.36 33.80
C LYS A 360 11.62 18.42 32.72
N ILE A 361 10.81 19.46 32.71
CA ILE A 361 10.98 20.58 31.79
C ILE A 361 12.25 21.34 32.09
N ASP A 362 12.54 21.64 33.36
CA ASP A 362 13.75 22.33 33.76
C ASP A 362 15.01 21.52 33.39
N GLU A 363 15.01 20.20 33.64
CA GLU A 363 16.08 19.30 33.21
C GLU A 363 16.25 19.29 31.69
N ALA A 364 15.18 19.32 30.95
CA ALA A 364 15.23 19.36 29.47
C ALA A 364 15.73 20.72 28.95
N LEU A 365 15.42 21.82 29.65
CA LEU A 365 15.89 23.16 29.31
C LEU A 365 17.40 23.30 29.54
N ASP A 366 17.95 22.66 30.54
CA ASP A 366 19.41 22.68 30.80
C ASP A 366 20.22 22.08 29.65
N ALA A 367 19.61 21.23 28.82
CA ALA A 367 20.21 20.65 27.62
C ALA A 367 20.08 21.56 26.37
N VAL A 368 19.34 22.67 26.46
CA VAL A 368 19.13 23.60 25.33
C VAL A 368 20.33 24.57 25.21
N ALA A 369 21.14 24.35 24.18
CA ALA A 369 22.37 25.16 23.98
C ALA A 369 22.11 26.59 23.49
N SER A 370 20.97 26.85 22.83
CA SER A 370 20.65 28.16 22.26
C SER A 370 19.90 29.04 23.23
N LEU A 371 20.39 30.24 23.51
CA LEU A 371 19.72 31.22 24.36
C LEU A 371 18.31 31.61 23.85
N ASP A 372 18.16 31.72 22.54
CA ASP A 372 16.87 32.07 21.94
C ASP A 372 15.89 30.90 22.07
N HIS A 373 16.32 29.65 21.88
CA HIS A 373 15.50 28.48 22.14
C HIS A 373 15.05 28.42 23.60
N ASP A 374 15.97 28.59 24.56
CA ASP A 374 15.65 28.62 25.98
C ASP A 374 14.63 29.70 26.31
N ARG A 375 14.80 30.94 25.80
CA ARG A 375 13.84 32.03 26.01
C ARG A 375 12.45 31.69 25.46
N ILE A 376 12.36 31.13 24.27
CA ILE A 376 11.09 30.76 23.64
C ILE A 376 10.40 29.67 24.47
N MET A 377 11.15 28.64 24.87
CA MET A 377 10.61 27.54 25.66
C MET A 377 10.13 28.02 27.02
N ARG A 378 10.93 28.81 27.77
CA ARG A 378 10.53 29.39 29.05
C ARG A 378 9.30 30.28 28.92
N SER A 379 9.22 31.09 27.86
CA SER A 379 8.05 31.91 27.61
C SER A 379 6.80 31.05 27.33
N SER A 380 6.93 29.96 26.61
CA SER A 380 5.83 29.02 26.34
C SER A 380 5.34 28.34 27.63
N ILE A 381 6.27 27.89 28.47
CA ILE A 381 5.97 27.31 29.79
C ILE A 381 5.27 28.31 30.69
N ALA A 382 5.78 29.54 30.73
CA ALA A 382 5.18 30.61 31.53
C ALA A 382 3.74 30.90 31.08
N LEU A 383 3.46 30.91 29.77
CA LEU A 383 2.11 31.09 29.25
C LEU A 383 1.18 29.94 29.62
N VAL A 384 1.60 28.69 29.45
CA VAL A 384 0.79 27.53 29.90
C VAL A 384 0.52 27.63 31.39
N SER A 385 1.53 27.99 32.21
CA SER A 385 1.39 28.13 33.64
C SER A 385 0.49 29.30 34.05
N ALA A 386 0.50 30.40 33.34
CA ALA A 386 -0.34 31.59 33.58
C ALA A 386 -1.78 31.45 33.07
N THR A 387 -2.07 30.46 32.23
CA THR A 387 -3.41 30.25 31.68
C THR A 387 -4.39 29.88 32.77
N LEU A 388 -5.50 30.59 32.87
CA LEU A 388 -6.51 30.41 33.93
C LEU A 388 -7.70 29.55 33.45
N ARG A 389 -8.06 29.66 32.17
CA ARG A 389 -9.24 29.00 31.60
C ARG A 389 -8.94 28.59 30.15
N THR A 390 -9.60 27.53 29.70
CA THR A 390 -9.57 27.04 28.32
C THR A 390 -10.93 26.49 27.92
N ASN A 391 -11.23 26.55 26.64
CA ASN A 391 -12.37 25.88 26.01
C ASN A 391 -11.99 24.60 25.25
N VAL A 392 -10.73 24.19 25.30
CA VAL A 392 -10.21 23.02 24.56
C VAL A 392 -10.98 21.74 24.91
N TYR A 393 -11.48 21.60 26.12
CA TYR A 393 -12.24 20.41 26.57
C TYR A 393 -13.76 20.61 26.52
N GLN A 394 -14.25 21.71 25.91
CA GLN A 394 -15.67 21.87 25.65
C GLN A 394 -16.00 21.17 24.33
N HIS A 395 -17.00 20.31 24.37
CA HIS A 395 -17.57 19.72 23.17
C HIS A 395 -18.55 20.72 22.54
N ASP A 396 -18.53 20.81 21.21
CA ASP A 396 -19.55 21.55 20.50
C ASP A 396 -20.93 20.84 20.55
N ALA A 397 -21.96 21.45 19.97
CA ALA A 397 -23.29 20.85 19.92
C ALA A 397 -23.36 19.50 19.18
N ASN A 398 -22.30 19.14 18.45
CA ASN A 398 -22.17 17.89 17.67
C ASN A 398 -21.28 16.85 18.39
N GLY A 399 -20.75 17.18 19.60
CA GLY A 399 -19.93 16.29 20.39
C GLY A 399 -18.44 16.25 20.02
N ASN A 400 -17.97 17.21 19.20
CA ASN A 400 -16.55 17.33 18.82
C ASN A 400 -15.78 18.16 19.85
#